data_3b2a08e5407db3e208a86fa92972c1d4
#
_entry.id   3b2a08e5407db3e208a86fa92972c1d4
#
_cell.length_a   1.000
_cell.length_b   1.000
_cell.length_c   1.000
_cell.angle_alpha   90.00
_cell.angle_beta   90.00
_cell.angle_gamma   90.00
#
_symmetry.space_group_name_H-M   'P 1'
#
loop_
_entity.id
_entity.type
_entity.pdbx_description
1 polymer ?
#
loop_
_entity_poly.entity_id
_entity_poly.type
_entity_poly.pdbx_seq_one_letter_code
_entity_poly.pdbx_strand_id
1 'polypeptide(L)'
;MAEKLKYFCNGKYVESKTDIYYDVYNPSTGEITGHAPCCTAEEVNEAIAAAKAAYPGWSATPAIKRSQILFKVRELIIEHMEELTRLVAEENGKVWAEAEGDVLKAKEGTELAIQVPTQMMGESLMDASSGFDTVLYRESMGVFAGIVPVNFPAMIPFGWMVPVCVATGNTIVLKAASLTPRTALRIAELYKQAGIPDGVVNVVTCSRKEIDIILEHPDVKGITFVGSTPVGKLIYQKAAANGKRVQALCQAKNHALVMSDAPIERTVAGIINSAYGCAGQRCMALSCCVVEESIADEFVAELKKQASAIKVGPAVDKSSKLGPITYKKHFDEVIADIDKGVSEGAELVLDGRNYKVEGFPNGYYVGPTIFDKVTEEMTIGRDEVFGPVLCIKRCRDFHEGLSIMNSNPYANGSVIFTQNGYFAREFVRHTHGGMVGVNVGIPVPIGFFPFSGHKDSFFGDLHCLGKDAYRFFTESKCVTQRWFDEEEKTNKSVSTWDGTI
;
A
#
# COMPACT_ATOMS: atom_id res chain seq x y z
N MET A 1 -30.41 14.18 -4.85
CA MET A 1 -30.01 13.22 -3.78
C MET A 1 -28.75 12.51 -4.25
N ALA A 2 -27.77 12.33 -3.40
CA ALA A 2 -26.56 11.58 -3.72
C ALA A 2 -26.91 10.13 -4.08
N GLU A 3 -26.16 9.54 -5.01
CA GLU A 3 -26.44 8.22 -5.57
C GLU A 3 -26.15 7.10 -4.56
N LYS A 4 -27.03 6.09 -4.47
CA LYS A 4 -26.68 4.82 -3.81
C LYS A 4 -25.78 4.01 -4.73
N LEU A 5 -24.54 3.79 -4.30
CA LEU A 5 -23.58 3.01 -5.07
C LEU A 5 -23.92 1.52 -5.03
N LYS A 6 -23.52 0.82 -6.07
CA LYS A 6 -23.60 -0.63 -6.19
C LYS A 6 -22.24 -1.25 -5.90
N TYR A 7 -22.20 -2.46 -5.35
CA TYR A 7 -20.96 -3.23 -5.29
C TYR A 7 -20.72 -4.01 -6.60
N PHE A 8 -19.51 -4.47 -6.83
CA PHE A 8 -19.15 -5.19 -8.06
C PHE A 8 -18.89 -6.67 -7.75
N CYS A 9 -19.74 -7.54 -8.30
CA CYS A 9 -19.64 -8.97 -8.06
C CYS A 9 -20.00 -9.75 -9.31
N ASN A 10 -19.24 -10.81 -9.59
CA ASN A 10 -19.47 -11.71 -10.73
C ASN A 10 -19.63 -10.93 -12.05
N GLY A 11 -18.70 -9.99 -12.30
CA GLY A 11 -18.61 -9.22 -13.54
C GLY A 11 -19.67 -8.14 -13.74
N LYS A 12 -20.45 -7.76 -12.74
CA LYS A 12 -21.50 -6.76 -12.82
C LYS A 12 -21.67 -5.93 -11.55
N TYR A 13 -22.25 -4.75 -11.71
CA TYR A 13 -22.74 -3.95 -10.60
C TYR A 13 -24.03 -4.56 -10.02
N VAL A 14 -24.06 -4.73 -8.70
CA VAL A 14 -25.18 -5.33 -7.97
C VAL A 14 -25.69 -4.35 -6.91
N GLU A 15 -26.99 -4.15 -6.83
CA GLU A 15 -27.63 -3.41 -5.75
C GLU A 15 -27.56 -4.23 -4.47
N SER A 16 -27.09 -3.61 -3.38
CA SER A 16 -27.05 -4.27 -2.09
C SER A 16 -28.44 -4.31 -1.46
N LYS A 17 -28.70 -5.42 -0.75
CA LYS A 17 -29.91 -5.62 0.07
C LYS A 17 -29.82 -4.94 1.42
N THR A 18 -28.70 -4.25 1.70
CA THR A 18 -28.46 -3.58 3.00
C THR A 18 -29.30 -2.33 3.14
N ASP A 19 -29.70 -2.04 4.38
CA ASP A 19 -30.26 -0.74 4.77
C ASP A 19 -29.18 0.22 5.32
N ILE A 20 -27.93 -0.26 5.47
CA ILE A 20 -26.81 0.49 6.03
C ILE A 20 -25.90 1.00 4.91
N TYR A 21 -25.72 2.31 4.85
CA TYR A 21 -24.86 2.96 3.86
C TYR A 21 -23.86 3.89 4.56
N TYR A 22 -22.67 4.02 3.98
CA TYR A 22 -21.64 4.98 4.37
C TYR A 22 -21.66 6.15 3.41
N ASP A 23 -21.65 7.37 3.94
CA ASP A 23 -21.55 8.57 3.12
C ASP A 23 -20.16 8.68 2.49
N VAL A 24 -20.12 8.92 1.19
CA VAL A 24 -18.92 9.24 0.43
C VAL A 24 -18.92 10.74 0.22
N TYR A 25 -17.90 11.41 0.75
CA TYR A 25 -17.77 12.86 0.69
C TYR A 25 -16.77 13.28 -0.39
N ASN A 26 -16.98 14.47 -0.94
CA ASN A 26 -15.90 15.21 -1.57
C ASN A 26 -15.18 16.03 -0.47
N PRO A 27 -13.96 15.67 -0.08
CA PRO A 27 -13.27 16.35 1.02
C PRO A 27 -12.92 17.80 0.73
N SER A 28 -12.89 18.22 -0.55
CA SER A 28 -12.67 19.60 -0.93
C SER A 28 -13.86 20.51 -0.63
N THR A 29 -15.10 19.98 -0.69
CA THR A 29 -16.35 20.74 -0.48
C THR A 29 -17.08 20.37 0.79
N GLY A 30 -16.81 19.18 1.35
CA GLY A 30 -17.59 18.60 2.46
C GLY A 30 -18.95 18.05 2.06
N GLU A 31 -19.27 18.00 0.74
CA GLU A 31 -20.55 17.52 0.24
C GLU A 31 -20.58 16.00 0.09
N ILE A 32 -21.75 15.40 0.32
CA ILE A 32 -21.97 13.98 0.07
C ILE A 32 -22.16 13.76 -1.43
N THR A 33 -21.31 12.95 -2.04
CA THR A 33 -21.33 12.62 -3.46
C THR A 33 -21.96 11.26 -3.76
N GLY A 34 -22.08 10.38 -2.75
CA GLY A 34 -22.69 9.06 -2.87
C GLY A 34 -22.83 8.36 -1.54
N HIS A 35 -23.48 7.20 -1.59
CA HIS A 35 -23.69 6.33 -0.43
C HIS A 35 -23.20 4.92 -0.75
N ALA A 36 -22.08 4.49 -0.15
CA ALA A 36 -21.52 3.16 -0.32
C ALA A 36 -22.27 2.13 0.54
N PRO A 37 -22.71 0.99 0.00
CA PRO A 37 -23.43 0.00 0.79
C PRO A 37 -22.50 -0.66 1.81
N CYS A 38 -23.03 -0.95 3.01
CA CYS A 38 -22.42 -1.93 3.90
C CYS A 38 -22.94 -3.32 3.47
N CYS A 39 -22.27 -3.96 2.53
CA CYS A 39 -22.67 -5.28 2.02
C CYS A 39 -22.92 -6.25 3.17
N THR A 40 -24.00 -7.03 3.07
CA THR A 40 -24.38 -7.99 4.11
C THR A 40 -23.42 -9.19 4.16
N ALA A 41 -23.53 -9.98 5.21
CA ALA A 41 -22.77 -11.23 5.34
C ALA A 41 -23.00 -12.18 4.15
N GLU A 42 -24.25 -12.26 3.67
CA GLU A 42 -24.63 -13.08 2.52
C GLU A 42 -23.96 -12.57 1.24
N GLU A 43 -23.94 -11.26 1.01
CA GLU A 43 -23.32 -10.64 -0.17
C GLU A 43 -21.80 -10.82 -0.18
N VAL A 44 -21.14 -10.76 0.98
CA VAL A 44 -19.72 -11.09 1.10
C VAL A 44 -19.46 -12.57 0.79
N ASN A 45 -20.29 -13.48 1.29
CA ASN A 45 -20.19 -14.90 0.97
C ASN A 45 -20.50 -15.18 -0.52
N GLU A 46 -21.46 -14.49 -1.13
CA GLU A 46 -21.75 -14.57 -2.56
C GLU A 46 -20.53 -14.13 -3.40
N ALA A 47 -19.82 -13.08 -2.99
CA ALA A 47 -18.58 -12.64 -3.66
C ALA A 47 -17.45 -13.68 -3.55
N ILE A 48 -17.28 -14.31 -2.38
CA ILE A 48 -16.31 -15.40 -2.20
C ILE A 48 -16.70 -16.62 -3.03
N ALA A 49 -17.99 -16.98 -3.07
CA ALA A 49 -18.49 -18.09 -3.88
C ALA A 49 -18.29 -17.84 -5.38
N ALA A 50 -18.54 -16.61 -5.87
CA ALA A 50 -18.26 -16.21 -7.25
C ALA A 50 -16.77 -16.35 -7.59
N ALA A 51 -15.90 -15.88 -6.68
CA ALA A 51 -14.45 -16.02 -6.83
C ALA A 51 -14.00 -17.49 -6.86
N LYS A 52 -14.56 -18.33 -5.99
CA LYS A 52 -14.30 -19.77 -5.97
C LYS A 52 -14.75 -20.46 -7.27
N ALA A 53 -15.93 -20.12 -7.76
CA ALA A 53 -16.49 -20.70 -8.99
C ALA A 53 -15.67 -20.33 -10.23
N ALA A 54 -15.12 -19.12 -10.29
CA ALA A 54 -14.30 -18.64 -11.40
C ALA A 54 -12.87 -19.24 -11.39
N TYR A 55 -12.37 -19.64 -10.24
CA TYR A 55 -10.98 -20.06 -10.04
C TYR A 55 -10.54 -21.20 -10.97
N PRO A 56 -11.26 -22.34 -11.12
CA PRO A 56 -10.78 -23.47 -11.95
C PRO A 56 -10.54 -23.07 -13.40
N GLY A 57 -11.46 -22.31 -14.01
CA GLY A 57 -11.32 -21.86 -15.39
C GLY A 57 -10.21 -20.84 -15.57
N TRP A 58 -10.06 -19.91 -14.59
CA TRP A 58 -9.04 -18.88 -14.63
C TRP A 58 -7.64 -19.45 -14.39
N SER A 59 -7.46 -20.31 -13.41
CA SER A 59 -6.18 -20.97 -13.10
C SER A 59 -5.69 -21.85 -14.25
N ALA A 60 -6.61 -22.51 -14.98
CA ALA A 60 -6.28 -23.30 -16.17
C ALA A 60 -5.93 -22.44 -17.40
N THR A 61 -6.22 -21.13 -17.39
CA THR A 61 -5.84 -20.22 -18.47
C THR A 61 -4.32 -20.03 -18.49
N PRO A 62 -3.63 -20.29 -19.63
CA PRO A 62 -2.17 -20.16 -19.69
C PRO A 62 -1.69 -18.78 -19.26
N ALA A 63 -0.56 -18.69 -18.55
CA ALA A 63 0.02 -17.44 -18.05
C ALA A 63 0.20 -16.38 -19.17
N ILE A 64 0.61 -16.81 -20.37
CA ILE A 64 0.74 -15.91 -21.54
C ILE A 64 -0.61 -15.30 -21.92
N LYS A 65 -1.71 -16.06 -21.85
CA LYS A 65 -3.03 -15.52 -22.15
C LYS A 65 -3.54 -14.56 -21.08
N ARG A 66 -3.26 -14.85 -19.81
CA ARG A 66 -3.55 -13.91 -18.71
C ARG A 66 -2.77 -12.61 -18.89
N SER A 67 -1.49 -12.68 -19.26
CA SER A 67 -0.65 -11.51 -19.60
C SER A 67 -1.25 -10.69 -20.74
N GLN A 68 -1.73 -11.32 -21.82
CA GLN A 68 -2.39 -10.63 -22.94
C GLN A 68 -3.64 -9.86 -22.53
N ILE A 69 -4.43 -10.39 -21.59
CA ILE A 69 -5.60 -9.68 -21.06
C ILE A 69 -5.16 -8.47 -20.24
N LEU A 70 -4.11 -8.62 -19.44
CA LEU A 70 -3.57 -7.51 -18.63
C LEU A 70 -3.00 -6.36 -19.48
N PHE A 71 -2.49 -6.63 -20.70
CA PHE A 71 -2.18 -5.55 -21.65
C PHE A 71 -3.42 -4.71 -21.98
N LYS A 72 -4.57 -5.35 -22.18
CA LYS A 72 -5.82 -4.62 -22.41
C LYS A 72 -6.30 -3.84 -21.19
N VAL A 73 -6.11 -4.39 -19.99
CA VAL A 73 -6.37 -3.65 -18.74
C VAL A 73 -5.53 -2.38 -18.70
N ARG A 74 -4.23 -2.49 -18.98
CA ARG A 74 -3.33 -1.36 -19.04
C ARG A 74 -3.80 -0.29 -20.02
N GLU A 75 -4.18 -0.68 -21.25
CA GLU A 75 -4.68 0.25 -22.26
C GLU A 75 -5.95 0.97 -21.79
N LEU A 76 -6.90 0.25 -21.19
CA LEU A 76 -8.12 0.85 -20.65
C LEU A 76 -7.84 1.82 -19.50
N ILE A 77 -6.88 1.53 -18.61
CA ILE A 77 -6.47 2.48 -17.55
C ILE A 77 -5.91 3.77 -18.19
N ILE A 78 -5.14 3.66 -19.27
CA ILE A 78 -4.60 4.83 -19.98
C ILE A 78 -5.72 5.62 -20.67
N GLU A 79 -6.62 4.94 -21.34
CA GLU A 79 -7.77 5.56 -22.03
C GLU A 79 -8.65 6.33 -21.04
N HIS A 80 -8.84 5.80 -19.84
CA HIS A 80 -9.66 6.40 -18.78
C HIS A 80 -8.87 7.20 -17.75
N MET A 81 -7.62 7.59 -18.04
CA MET A 81 -6.72 8.26 -17.08
C MET A 81 -7.35 9.51 -16.46
N GLU A 82 -7.91 10.39 -17.25
CA GLU A 82 -8.50 11.65 -16.75
C GLU A 82 -9.76 11.38 -15.90
N GLU A 83 -10.62 10.44 -16.31
CA GLU A 83 -11.79 9.99 -15.54
C GLU A 83 -11.37 9.46 -14.17
N LEU A 84 -10.42 8.54 -14.13
CA LEU A 84 -9.93 7.92 -12.90
C LEU A 84 -9.21 8.93 -12.01
N THR A 85 -8.41 9.82 -12.57
CA THR A 85 -7.76 10.92 -11.83
C THR A 85 -8.80 11.81 -11.15
N ARG A 86 -9.87 12.17 -11.85
CA ARG A 86 -10.97 12.96 -11.29
C ARG A 86 -11.66 12.23 -10.16
N LEU A 87 -11.97 10.94 -10.33
CA LEU A 87 -12.58 10.12 -9.27
C LEU A 87 -11.70 10.10 -8.00
N VAL A 88 -10.39 9.88 -8.14
CA VAL A 88 -9.45 9.93 -7.01
C VAL A 88 -9.44 11.30 -6.36
N ALA A 89 -9.36 12.39 -7.15
CA ALA A 89 -9.35 13.74 -6.61
C ALA A 89 -10.63 14.08 -5.84
N GLU A 90 -11.79 13.66 -6.35
CA GLU A 90 -13.10 13.97 -5.77
C GLU A 90 -13.43 13.14 -4.53
N GLU A 91 -13.06 11.84 -4.48
CA GLU A 91 -13.40 10.99 -3.33
C GLU A 91 -12.29 10.93 -2.25
N ASN A 92 -11.02 11.21 -2.62
CA ASN A 92 -9.90 11.15 -1.67
C ASN A 92 -9.38 12.53 -1.26
N GLY A 93 -9.47 13.52 -2.13
CA GLY A 93 -8.95 14.87 -1.86
C GLY A 93 -7.50 15.11 -2.30
N LYS A 94 -6.85 14.16 -2.94
CA LYS A 94 -5.51 14.37 -3.54
C LYS A 94 -5.55 15.46 -4.58
N VAL A 95 -4.57 16.36 -4.57
CA VAL A 95 -4.41 17.33 -5.66
C VAL A 95 -4.22 16.61 -6.99
N TRP A 96 -4.60 17.25 -8.10
CA TRP A 96 -4.69 16.61 -9.42
C TRP A 96 -3.46 15.79 -9.80
N ALA A 97 -2.25 16.35 -9.64
CA ALA A 97 -1.02 15.65 -10.01
C ALA A 97 -0.76 14.39 -9.16
N GLU A 98 -1.20 14.38 -7.90
CA GLU A 98 -1.06 13.23 -7.00
C GLU A 98 -2.15 12.18 -7.25
N ALA A 99 -3.34 12.63 -7.63
CA ALA A 99 -4.42 11.75 -8.06
C ALA A 99 -4.06 11.04 -9.39
N GLU A 100 -3.48 11.75 -10.35
CA GLU A 100 -2.93 11.16 -11.56
C GLU A 100 -1.80 10.18 -11.25
N GLY A 101 -0.91 10.54 -10.31
CA GLY A 101 0.15 9.66 -9.82
C GLY A 101 -0.37 8.35 -9.20
N ASP A 102 -1.50 8.39 -8.49
CA ASP A 102 -2.16 7.21 -7.92
C ASP A 102 -2.64 6.26 -9.04
N VAL A 103 -3.29 6.79 -10.08
CA VAL A 103 -3.74 6.01 -11.24
C VAL A 103 -2.56 5.49 -12.07
N LEU A 104 -1.52 6.31 -12.27
CA LEU A 104 -0.28 5.88 -12.93
C LEU A 104 0.37 4.69 -12.22
N LYS A 105 0.35 4.66 -10.88
CA LYS A 105 0.87 3.53 -10.11
C LYS A 105 0.00 2.27 -10.24
N ALA A 106 -1.31 2.39 -10.43
CA ALA A 106 -2.16 1.25 -10.78
C ALA A 106 -1.81 0.69 -12.16
N LYS A 107 -1.56 1.56 -13.14
CA LYS A 107 -1.07 1.17 -14.47
C LYS A 107 0.29 0.46 -14.39
N GLU A 108 1.26 1.04 -13.67
CA GLU A 108 2.60 0.45 -13.50
C GLU A 108 2.54 -0.93 -12.83
N GLY A 109 1.71 -1.10 -11.80
CA GLY A 109 1.51 -2.40 -11.16
C GLY A 109 0.92 -3.45 -12.11
N THR A 110 0.03 -3.02 -13.02
CA THR A 110 -0.48 -3.88 -14.10
C THR A 110 0.65 -4.26 -15.07
N GLU A 111 1.53 -3.32 -15.45
CA GLU A 111 2.70 -3.56 -16.30
C GLU A 111 3.68 -4.57 -15.67
N LEU A 112 3.87 -4.51 -14.36
CA LEU A 112 4.66 -5.50 -13.63
C LEU A 112 4.01 -6.88 -13.66
N ALA A 113 2.69 -6.96 -13.47
CA ALA A 113 1.95 -8.22 -13.49
C ALA A 113 1.93 -8.88 -14.88
N ILE A 114 2.04 -8.12 -15.96
CA ILE A 114 2.18 -8.63 -17.34
C ILE A 114 3.40 -9.57 -17.50
N GLN A 115 4.42 -9.42 -16.65
CA GLN A 115 5.62 -10.28 -16.67
C GLN A 115 5.39 -11.67 -16.05
N VAL A 116 4.18 -12.00 -15.67
CA VAL A 116 3.83 -13.29 -15.03
C VAL A 116 4.39 -14.52 -15.76
N PRO A 117 4.48 -14.61 -17.11
CA PRO A 117 5.02 -15.79 -17.74
C PRO A 117 6.46 -16.12 -17.30
N THR A 118 7.31 -15.09 -17.12
CA THR A 118 8.70 -15.26 -16.63
C THR A 118 8.76 -15.40 -15.11
N GLN A 119 7.90 -14.72 -14.37
CA GLN A 119 7.90 -14.75 -12.90
C GLN A 119 7.35 -16.08 -12.33
N MET A 120 6.52 -16.79 -13.08
CA MET A 120 6.02 -18.13 -12.72
C MET A 120 6.90 -19.27 -13.22
N MET A 121 8.01 -18.99 -13.93
CA MET A 121 8.99 -20.03 -14.26
C MET A 121 9.56 -20.62 -12.97
N GLY A 122 9.63 -21.96 -12.96
CA GLY A 122 10.26 -22.71 -11.88
C GLY A 122 11.73 -22.98 -12.17
N GLU A 123 12.27 -23.92 -11.42
CA GLU A 123 13.66 -24.40 -11.50
C GLU A 123 13.68 -25.87 -11.85
N SER A 124 14.72 -26.35 -12.47
CA SER A 124 14.89 -27.79 -12.76
C SER A 124 16.34 -28.19 -12.58
N LEU A 125 16.55 -29.42 -12.12
CA LEU A 125 17.85 -30.06 -12.02
C LEU A 125 17.74 -31.46 -12.62
N MET A 126 18.41 -31.65 -13.76
CA MET A 126 18.57 -32.95 -14.40
C MET A 126 19.59 -33.74 -13.58
N ASP A 127 19.36 -35.05 -13.41
CA ASP A 127 20.21 -35.93 -12.59
C ASP A 127 20.49 -35.32 -11.18
N ALA A 128 19.44 -34.85 -10.51
CA ALA A 128 19.55 -34.44 -9.11
C ALA A 128 20.11 -35.55 -8.21
N SER A 129 19.86 -36.80 -8.61
CA SER A 129 20.50 -38.03 -8.20
C SER A 129 20.54 -38.94 -9.44
N SER A 130 21.34 -39.99 -9.45
CA SER A 130 21.51 -40.87 -10.63
C SER A 130 20.17 -41.36 -11.18
N GLY A 131 19.78 -40.87 -12.37
CA GLY A 131 18.52 -41.20 -13.04
C GLY A 131 17.27 -40.50 -12.47
N PHE A 132 17.44 -39.52 -11.58
CA PHE A 132 16.33 -38.72 -11.01
C PHE A 132 16.40 -37.25 -11.44
N ASP A 133 15.35 -36.79 -12.10
CA ASP A 133 15.17 -35.37 -12.40
C ASP A 133 14.26 -34.73 -11.36
N THR A 134 14.56 -33.47 -11.00
CA THR A 134 13.71 -32.69 -10.10
C THR A 134 13.31 -31.39 -10.76
N VAL A 135 12.01 -31.09 -10.73
CA VAL A 135 11.42 -29.87 -11.30
C VAL A 135 10.55 -29.16 -10.25
N LEU A 136 10.71 -27.87 -10.13
CA LEU A 136 9.89 -27.00 -9.30
C LEU A 136 8.89 -26.25 -10.16
N TYR A 137 7.59 -26.46 -9.92
CA TYR A 137 6.51 -25.66 -10.50
C TYR A 137 6.00 -24.61 -9.52
N ARG A 138 5.45 -23.50 -10.05
CA ARG A 138 4.68 -22.52 -9.27
C ARG A 138 3.22 -22.58 -9.69
N GLU A 139 2.34 -22.76 -8.70
CA GLU A 139 0.90 -22.91 -8.92
C GLU A 139 0.12 -21.82 -8.19
N SER A 140 -1.03 -21.43 -8.75
CA SER A 140 -2.01 -20.60 -8.07
C SER A 140 -2.66 -21.36 -6.91
N MET A 141 -3.16 -20.62 -5.91
CA MET A 141 -3.66 -21.21 -4.65
C MET A 141 -5.18 -21.19 -4.52
N GLY A 142 -5.86 -20.25 -5.20
CA GLY A 142 -7.32 -20.11 -5.07
C GLY A 142 -7.81 -18.70 -4.90
N VAL A 143 -8.74 -18.51 -3.98
CA VAL A 143 -9.32 -17.19 -3.67
C VAL A 143 -8.43 -16.45 -2.68
N PHE A 144 -8.10 -15.18 -2.99
CA PHE A 144 -7.47 -14.25 -2.08
C PHE A 144 -8.44 -13.14 -1.69
N ALA A 145 -8.14 -12.45 -0.59
CA ALA A 145 -8.83 -11.23 -0.24
C ALA A 145 -7.85 -10.07 -0.08
N GLY A 146 -8.25 -8.89 -0.59
CA GLY A 146 -7.54 -7.64 -0.42
C GLY A 146 -8.37 -6.69 0.46
N ILE A 147 -7.75 -6.10 1.47
CA ILE A 147 -8.40 -5.11 2.34
C ILE A 147 -7.59 -3.82 2.26
N VAL A 148 -8.20 -2.76 1.73
CA VAL A 148 -7.49 -1.53 1.36
C VAL A 148 -7.89 -0.33 2.20
N PRO A 149 -6.94 0.60 2.45
CA PRO A 149 -7.20 1.86 3.15
C PRO A 149 -7.79 2.93 2.22
N VAL A 150 -8.10 4.09 2.78
CA VAL A 150 -8.71 5.21 2.05
C VAL A 150 -7.75 6.00 1.18
N ASN A 151 -6.45 5.99 1.49
CA ASN A 151 -5.49 6.98 0.99
C ASN A 151 -4.94 6.76 -0.42
N PHE A 152 -5.08 5.56 -1.00
CA PHE A 152 -4.67 5.24 -2.37
C PHE A 152 -5.71 4.33 -3.03
N PRO A 153 -6.85 4.88 -3.48
CA PRO A 153 -7.96 4.09 -3.99
C PRO A 153 -7.70 3.40 -5.34
N ALA A 154 -6.66 3.81 -6.09
CA ALA A 154 -6.23 3.17 -7.31
C ALA A 154 -4.99 2.28 -7.11
N MET A 155 -3.90 2.85 -6.57
CA MET A 155 -2.59 2.19 -6.49
C MET A 155 -2.61 0.93 -5.62
N ILE A 156 -3.14 1.02 -4.39
CA ILE A 156 -3.09 -0.11 -3.47
C ILE A 156 -3.93 -1.28 -4.00
N PRO A 157 -5.21 -1.12 -4.36
CA PRO A 157 -5.97 -2.24 -4.87
C PRO A 157 -5.50 -2.74 -6.24
N PHE A 158 -5.26 -1.84 -7.19
CA PHE A 158 -5.02 -2.18 -8.59
C PHE A 158 -3.59 -1.94 -9.08
N GLY A 159 -2.68 -1.57 -8.20
CA GLY A 159 -1.24 -1.57 -8.46
C GLY A 159 -0.52 -2.67 -7.68
N TRP A 160 -0.97 -2.97 -6.45
CA TRP A 160 -0.25 -3.88 -5.55
C TRP A 160 -0.95 -5.24 -5.37
N MET A 161 -2.28 -5.28 -5.24
CA MET A 161 -3.01 -6.48 -4.83
C MET A 161 -3.59 -7.26 -6.01
N VAL A 162 -4.52 -6.66 -6.75
CA VAL A 162 -5.28 -7.33 -7.81
C VAL A 162 -4.39 -7.78 -8.98
N PRO A 163 -3.49 -6.94 -9.55
CA PRO A 163 -2.79 -7.32 -10.78
C PRO A 163 -1.98 -8.61 -10.64
N VAL A 164 -1.13 -8.74 -9.63
CA VAL A 164 -0.29 -9.93 -9.43
C VAL A 164 -1.13 -11.14 -9.01
N CYS A 165 -2.17 -10.94 -8.19
CA CYS A 165 -3.09 -11.99 -7.79
C CYS A 165 -3.75 -12.66 -9.02
N VAL A 166 -4.34 -11.85 -9.89
CA VAL A 166 -5.02 -12.39 -11.08
C VAL A 166 -4.03 -12.91 -12.13
N ALA A 167 -2.88 -12.24 -12.30
CA ALA A 167 -1.84 -12.68 -13.21
C ALA A 167 -1.34 -14.09 -12.88
N THR A 168 -1.17 -14.40 -11.61
CA THR A 168 -0.73 -15.72 -11.13
C THR A 168 -1.83 -16.80 -11.21
N GLY A 169 -3.04 -16.45 -11.64
CA GLY A 169 -4.14 -17.40 -11.85
C GLY A 169 -5.07 -17.55 -10.65
N ASN A 170 -4.98 -16.67 -9.66
CA ASN A 170 -5.89 -16.63 -8.53
C ASN A 170 -7.09 -15.73 -8.83
N THR A 171 -8.08 -15.80 -7.95
CA THR A 171 -9.23 -14.90 -7.93
C THR A 171 -9.22 -14.07 -6.65
N ILE A 172 -9.91 -12.93 -6.64
CA ILE A 172 -9.83 -12.01 -5.51
C ILE A 172 -11.18 -11.39 -5.15
N VAL A 173 -11.42 -11.27 -3.84
CA VAL A 173 -12.45 -10.41 -3.26
C VAL A 173 -11.76 -9.22 -2.62
N LEU A 174 -11.96 -8.05 -3.20
CA LEU A 174 -11.40 -6.79 -2.71
C LEU A 174 -12.41 -6.09 -1.80
N LYS A 175 -12.07 -5.95 -0.53
CA LYS A 175 -12.80 -5.05 0.37
C LYS A 175 -12.29 -3.64 0.17
N ALA A 176 -12.96 -2.85 -0.67
CA ALA A 176 -12.65 -1.45 -0.88
C ALA A 176 -12.92 -0.60 0.37
N ALA A 177 -12.22 0.52 0.50
CA ALA A 177 -12.51 1.49 1.56
C ALA A 177 -13.90 2.08 1.32
N SER A 178 -14.77 2.04 2.34
CA SER A 178 -16.16 2.50 2.19
C SER A 178 -16.29 4.01 1.97
N LEU A 179 -15.24 4.77 2.29
CA LEU A 179 -15.20 6.22 2.10
C LEU A 179 -14.66 6.64 0.72
N THR A 180 -13.92 5.74 0.03
CA THR A 180 -13.32 5.99 -1.29
C THR A 180 -13.50 4.77 -2.21
N PRO A 181 -14.75 4.34 -2.49
CA PRO A 181 -15.00 3.10 -3.22
C PRO A 181 -15.09 3.27 -4.75
N ARG A 182 -15.40 4.48 -5.25
CA ARG A 182 -15.75 4.73 -6.66
C ARG A 182 -14.63 4.35 -7.61
N THR A 183 -13.40 4.76 -7.31
CA THR A 183 -12.22 4.46 -8.13
C THR A 183 -12.01 2.95 -8.24
N ALA A 184 -12.06 2.22 -7.11
CA ALA A 184 -11.89 0.78 -7.11
C ALA A 184 -12.99 0.05 -7.89
N LEU A 185 -14.24 0.47 -7.74
CA LEU A 185 -15.38 -0.06 -8.49
C LEU A 185 -15.23 0.17 -10.00
N ARG A 186 -14.80 1.37 -10.39
CA ARG A 186 -14.60 1.71 -11.81
C ARG A 186 -13.47 0.91 -12.45
N ILE A 187 -12.34 0.75 -11.76
CA ILE A 187 -11.21 -0.04 -12.27
C ILE A 187 -11.61 -1.52 -12.38
N ALA A 188 -12.38 -2.07 -11.43
CA ALA A 188 -12.88 -3.44 -11.53
C ALA A 188 -13.74 -3.66 -12.79
N GLU A 189 -14.57 -2.67 -13.18
CA GLU A 189 -15.31 -2.70 -14.43
C GLU A 189 -14.38 -2.69 -15.65
N LEU A 190 -13.28 -1.91 -15.63
CA LEU A 190 -12.28 -1.92 -16.70
C LEU A 190 -11.60 -3.31 -16.85
N TYR A 191 -11.37 -4.01 -15.74
CA TYR A 191 -10.88 -5.39 -15.76
C TYR A 191 -11.86 -6.31 -16.50
N LYS A 192 -13.16 -6.19 -16.25
CA LYS A 192 -14.19 -6.92 -16.98
C LYS A 192 -14.21 -6.56 -18.46
N GLN A 193 -14.14 -5.28 -18.82
CA GLN A 193 -14.09 -4.79 -20.20
C GLN A 193 -12.86 -5.32 -20.95
N ALA A 194 -11.73 -5.47 -20.26
CA ALA A 194 -10.51 -6.06 -20.83
C ALA A 194 -10.61 -7.57 -21.12
N GLY A 195 -11.64 -8.25 -20.60
CA GLY A 195 -11.89 -9.67 -20.79
C GLY A 195 -11.48 -10.55 -19.61
N ILE A 196 -11.26 -9.99 -18.42
CA ILE A 196 -11.17 -10.78 -17.19
C ILE A 196 -12.52 -11.48 -16.96
N PRO A 197 -12.57 -12.80 -16.77
CA PRO A 197 -13.81 -13.54 -16.58
C PRO A 197 -14.59 -13.11 -15.34
N ASP A 198 -15.92 -13.31 -15.40
CA ASP A 198 -16.82 -13.04 -14.29
C ASP A 198 -16.38 -13.82 -13.03
N GLY A 199 -16.43 -13.17 -11.88
CA GLY A 199 -16.02 -13.75 -10.60
C GLY A 199 -14.51 -13.69 -10.29
N VAL A 200 -13.64 -13.46 -11.27
CA VAL A 200 -12.17 -13.37 -11.01
C VAL A 200 -11.83 -12.17 -10.12
N VAL A 201 -12.49 -11.02 -10.35
CA VAL A 201 -12.35 -9.82 -9.53
C VAL A 201 -13.72 -9.42 -8.99
N ASN A 202 -13.83 -9.30 -7.67
CA ASN A 202 -15.04 -8.86 -6.98
C ASN A 202 -14.67 -7.72 -6.03
N VAL A 203 -15.50 -6.68 -5.93
CA VAL A 203 -15.26 -5.52 -5.06
C VAL A 203 -16.48 -5.29 -4.18
N VAL A 204 -16.29 -5.37 -2.88
CA VAL A 204 -17.33 -5.15 -1.86
C VAL A 204 -16.90 -4.03 -0.91
N THR A 205 -17.89 -3.36 -0.34
CA THR A 205 -17.72 -2.47 0.81
C THR A 205 -18.49 -3.06 1.98
N CYS A 206 -17.85 -3.20 3.14
CA CYS A 206 -18.49 -3.82 4.31
C CYS A 206 -17.88 -3.29 5.60
N SER A 207 -18.52 -3.58 6.73
CA SER A 207 -18.06 -3.21 8.05
C SER A 207 -16.99 -4.18 8.58
N ARG A 208 -16.44 -3.85 9.75
CA ARG A 208 -15.47 -4.71 10.44
C ARG A 208 -16.04 -6.11 10.75
N LYS A 209 -17.36 -6.21 11.00
CA LYS A 209 -18.03 -7.48 11.33
C LYS A 209 -17.99 -8.46 10.15
N GLU A 210 -18.21 -7.98 8.95
CA GLU A 210 -18.20 -8.81 7.74
C GLU A 210 -16.77 -9.16 7.30
N ILE A 211 -15.74 -8.37 7.69
CA ILE A 211 -14.32 -8.73 7.47
C ILE A 211 -14.00 -10.05 8.18
N ASP A 212 -14.57 -10.31 9.35
CA ASP A 212 -14.33 -11.57 10.05
C ASP A 212 -14.73 -12.79 9.23
N ILE A 213 -15.80 -12.69 8.43
CA ILE A 213 -16.19 -13.73 7.47
C ILE A 213 -15.05 -14.02 6.49
N ILE A 214 -14.45 -12.98 5.92
CA ILE A 214 -13.34 -13.12 4.97
C ILE A 214 -12.12 -13.79 5.63
N LEU A 215 -11.81 -13.39 6.87
CA LEU A 215 -10.65 -13.91 7.61
C LEU A 215 -10.81 -15.38 8.02
N GLU A 216 -12.04 -15.84 8.20
CA GLU A 216 -12.34 -17.22 8.65
C GLU A 216 -12.77 -18.15 7.52
N HIS A 217 -13.23 -17.63 6.36
CA HIS A 217 -13.80 -18.43 5.29
C HIS A 217 -12.83 -19.48 4.74
N PRO A 218 -13.18 -20.77 4.69
CA PRO A 218 -12.25 -21.86 4.32
C PRO A 218 -11.74 -21.79 2.88
N ASP A 219 -12.48 -21.15 1.98
CA ASP A 219 -12.10 -21.00 0.57
C ASP A 219 -11.09 -19.86 0.34
N VAL A 220 -10.97 -18.89 1.25
CA VAL A 220 -9.98 -17.82 1.16
C VAL A 220 -8.62 -18.35 1.62
N LYS A 221 -7.59 -18.28 0.74
CA LYS A 221 -6.26 -18.85 0.96
C LYS A 221 -5.24 -17.84 1.48
N GLY A 222 -5.46 -16.56 1.24
CA GLY A 222 -4.56 -15.52 1.73
C GLY A 222 -5.22 -14.14 1.80
N ILE A 223 -4.65 -13.31 2.66
CA ILE A 223 -5.11 -11.94 2.92
C ILE A 223 -3.95 -10.98 2.64
N THR A 224 -4.18 -9.99 1.80
CA THR A 224 -3.29 -8.83 1.65
C THR A 224 -4.01 -7.60 2.21
N PHE A 225 -3.34 -6.91 3.11
CA PHE A 225 -3.91 -5.80 3.89
C PHE A 225 -2.97 -4.60 3.90
N VAL A 226 -3.54 -3.41 3.83
CA VAL A 226 -2.86 -2.15 4.15
C VAL A 226 -3.76 -1.33 5.07
N GLY A 227 -3.20 -0.85 6.20
CA GLY A 227 -3.95 -0.03 7.15
C GLY A 227 -3.23 0.17 8.49
N SER A 228 -3.98 0.41 9.57
CA SER A 228 -3.40 0.67 10.89
C SER A 228 -2.79 -0.59 11.52
N THR A 229 -1.74 -0.43 12.31
CA THR A 229 -1.05 -1.54 13.01
C THR A 229 -1.96 -2.37 13.92
N PRO A 230 -2.86 -1.78 14.73
CA PRO A 230 -3.76 -2.61 15.55
C PRO A 230 -4.67 -3.50 14.72
N VAL A 231 -5.16 -2.99 13.58
CA VAL A 231 -6.00 -3.78 12.65
C VAL A 231 -5.15 -4.83 11.93
N GLY A 232 -3.94 -4.49 11.47
CA GLY A 232 -3.04 -5.43 10.83
C GLY A 232 -2.65 -6.60 11.72
N LYS A 233 -2.33 -6.34 13.00
CA LYS A 233 -2.06 -7.38 14.02
C LYS A 233 -3.26 -8.32 14.18
N LEU A 234 -4.47 -7.77 14.30
CA LEU A 234 -5.69 -8.56 14.43
C LEU A 234 -5.93 -9.46 13.19
N ILE A 235 -5.79 -8.87 12.00
CA ILE A 235 -5.94 -9.61 10.73
C ILE A 235 -4.90 -10.72 10.64
N TYR A 236 -3.62 -10.42 10.95
CA TYR A 236 -2.55 -11.41 10.94
C TYR A 236 -2.86 -12.57 11.87
N GLN A 237 -3.20 -12.29 13.13
CA GLN A 237 -3.53 -13.33 14.12
C GLN A 237 -4.70 -14.19 13.68
N LYS A 238 -5.80 -13.56 13.27
CA LYS A 238 -7.04 -14.25 12.94
C LYS A 238 -6.93 -15.08 11.66
N ALA A 239 -6.35 -14.51 10.61
CA ALA A 239 -6.15 -15.21 9.34
C ALA A 239 -5.13 -16.35 9.46
N ALA A 240 -4.00 -16.12 10.16
CA ALA A 240 -3.01 -17.17 10.41
C ALA A 240 -3.57 -18.34 11.24
N ALA A 241 -4.42 -18.06 12.25
CA ALA A 241 -5.11 -19.09 13.01
C ALA A 241 -6.03 -19.95 12.14
N ASN A 242 -6.48 -19.45 10.99
CA ASN A 242 -7.27 -20.16 9.99
C ASN A 242 -6.43 -20.71 8.82
N GLY A 243 -5.11 -20.83 8.99
CA GLY A 243 -4.19 -21.41 8.00
C GLY A 243 -4.01 -20.59 6.72
N LYS A 244 -4.30 -19.30 6.75
CA LYS A 244 -4.17 -18.43 5.58
C LYS A 244 -2.81 -17.73 5.53
N ARG A 245 -2.31 -17.47 4.32
CA ARG A 245 -1.19 -16.54 4.14
C ARG A 245 -1.62 -15.12 4.48
N VAL A 246 -0.73 -14.34 5.07
CA VAL A 246 -0.99 -12.95 5.41
C VAL A 246 0.16 -12.06 4.99
N GLN A 247 -0.20 -10.92 4.41
CA GLN A 247 0.68 -9.83 4.05
C GLN A 247 0.01 -8.56 4.55
N ALA A 248 0.45 -8.05 5.71
CA ALA A 248 -0.16 -6.89 6.37
C ALA A 248 0.84 -5.74 6.46
N LEU A 249 0.65 -4.73 5.61
CA LEU A 249 1.40 -3.48 5.61
C LEU A 249 0.70 -2.50 6.54
N CYS A 250 1.45 -2.00 7.54
CA CYS A 250 0.90 -1.26 8.66
C CYS A 250 1.43 0.17 8.75
N GLN A 251 1.18 0.82 9.88
CA GLN A 251 1.56 2.21 10.17
C GLN A 251 3.06 2.44 10.08
N ALA A 252 3.42 3.70 9.98
CA ALA A 252 4.80 4.16 9.90
C ALA A 252 5.01 5.44 10.70
N LYS A 253 6.25 5.66 11.15
CA LYS A 253 6.76 6.96 11.58
C LYS A 253 8.10 7.13 10.88
N ASN A 254 8.05 7.53 9.62
CA ASN A 254 9.27 7.64 8.82
C ASN A 254 10.11 8.84 9.27
N HIS A 255 11.40 8.60 9.42
CA HIS A 255 12.37 9.59 9.86
C HIS A 255 13.40 9.88 8.77
N ALA A 256 13.83 11.15 8.70
CA ALA A 256 15.01 11.57 7.94
C ALA A 256 16.08 12.06 8.89
N LEU A 257 17.30 11.51 8.80
CA LEU A 257 18.49 12.06 9.45
C LEU A 257 19.12 13.11 8.53
N VAL A 258 19.27 14.33 9.01
CA VAL A 258 19.85 15.45 8.25
C VAL A 258 21.18 15.82 8.89
N MET A 259 22.28 15.56 8.19
CA MET A 259 23.64 15.84 8.64
C MET A 259 24.08 17.24 8.28
N SER A 260 25.05 17.79 8.99
CA SER A 260 25.54 19.16 8.80
C SER A 260 26.15 19.46 7.43
N ASP A 261 26.54 18.41 6.69
CA ASP A 261 27.06 18.53 5.33
C ASP A 261 25.96 18.46 4.24
N ALA A 262 24.69 18.31 4.62
CA ALA A 262 23.59 18.26 3.69
C ALA A 262 23.29 19.64 3.08
N PRO A 263 23.09 19.75 1.76
CA PRO A 263 22.70 21.02 1.14
C PRO A 263 21.27 21.39 1.53
N ILE A 264 21.11 22.35 2.47
CA ILE A 264 19.87 22.63 3.21
C ILE A 264 18.69 22.89 2.26
N GLU A 265 18.81 23.84 1.34
CA GLU A 265 17.70 24.22 0.44
C GLU A 265 17.17 23.03 -0.37
N ARG A 266 18.08 22.21 -0.93
CA ARG A 266 17.74 21.02 -1.71
C ARG A 266 17.13 19.93 -0.82
N THR A 267 17.67 19.73 0.37
CA THR A 267 17.18 18.75 1.36
C THR A 267 15.77 19.09 1.81
N VAL A 268 15.54 20.36 2.18
CA VAL A 268 14.22 20.86 2.57
C VAL A 268 13.19 20.67 1.47
N ALA A 269 13.52 20.98 0.20
CA ALA A 269 12.61 20.74 -0.92
C ALA A 269 12.19 19.28 -1.05
N GLY A 270 13.11 18.34 -0.87
CA GLY A 270 12.84 16.91 -0.85
C GLY A 270 11.96 16.46 0.32
N ILE A 271 12.21 17.01 1.50
CA ILE A 271 11.44 16.72 2.71
C ILE A 271 10.01 17.27 2.59
N ILE A 272 9.84 18.50 2.12
CA ILE A 272 8.52 19.12 1.90
C ILE A 272 7.66 18.27 0.97
N ASN A 273 8.20 17.85 -0.17
CA ASN A 273 7.47 16.97 -1.09
C ASN A 273 7.07 15.65 -0.43
N SER A 274 7.90 15.10 0.44
CA SER A 274 7.61 13.89 1.17
C SER A 274 6.59 14.09 2.29
N ALA A 275 6.77 15.11 3.13
CA ALA A 275 5.96 15.34 4.32
C ALA A 275 4.54 15.82 4.00
N TYR A 276 4.40 16.70 3.02
CA TYR A 276 3.13 17.36 2.72
C TYR A 276 2.40 16.79 1.50
N GLY A 277 3.06 15.96 0.69
CA GLY A 277 2.39 15.29 -0.43
C GLY A 277 1.21 14.43 0.05
N CYS A 278 0.10 14.43 -0.69
CA CYS A 278 -1.19 13.83 -0.32
C CYS A 278 -1.70 14.28 1.07
N ALA A 279 -1.43 15.52 1.45
CA ALA A 279 -1.72 16.09 2.77
C ALA A 279 -1.11 15.23 3.92
N GLY A 280 0.09 14.67 3.71
CA GLY A 280 0.76 13.79 4.68
C GLY A 280 0.12 12.40 4.83
N GLN A 281 -0.92 12.08 4.08
CA GLN A 281 -1.66 10.81 4.17
C GLN A 281 -1.01 9.70 3.31
N ARG A 282 0.30 9.53 3.48
CA ARG A 282 1.10 8.48 2.81
C ARG A 282 1.79 7.62 3.87
N CYS A 283 1.78 6.30 3.69
CA CYS A 283 2.59 5.39 4.50
C CYS A 283 4.11 5.68 4.42
N MET A 284 4.56 6.38 3.37
CA MET A 284 5.95 6.76 3.15
C MET A 284 6.22 8.27 3.35
N ALA A 285 5.25 9.03 3.88
CA ALA A 285 5.49 10.43 4.23
C ALA A 285 6.59 10.53 5.30
N LEU A 286 7.54 11.45 5.11
CA LEU A 286 8.48 11.83 6.16
C LEU A 286 7.72 12.69 7.19
N SER A 287 7.39 12.12 8.32
CA SER A 287 6.68 12.79 9.40
C SER A 287 7.60 13.29 10.51
N CYS A 288 8.90 12.94 10.42
CA CYS A 288 9.90 13.35 11.39
C CYS A 288 11.27 13.57 10.71
N CYS A 289 11.96 14.66 11.07
CA CYS A 289 13.37 14.90 10.74
C CYS A 289 14.19 14.93 12.03
N VAL A 290 15.29 14.18 12.05
CA VAL A 290 16.31 14.27 13.08
C VAL A 290 17.46 15.10 12.49
N VAL A 291 17.68 16.29 13.00
CA VAL A 291 18.59 17.26 12.41
C VAL A 291 19.78 17.50 13.33
N GLU A 292 20.97 17.51 12.75
CA GLU A 292 22.19 17.84 13.52
C GLU A 292 22.11 19.25 14.07
N GLU A 293 22.33 19.45 15.37
CA GLU A 293 22.13 20.71 16.11
C GLU A 293 22.82 21.91 15.45
N SER A 294 23.99 21.67 14.87
CA SER A 294 24.82 22.72 14.25
C SER A 294 24.15 23.44 13.09
N ILE A 295 23.17 22.83 12.44
CA ILE A 295 22.42 23.39 11.28
C ILE A 295 20.92 23.52 11.55
N ALA A 296 20.45 23.11 12.72
CA ALA A 296 19.01 22.95 12.98
C ALA A 296 18.24 24.27 12.83
N ASP A 297 18.75 25.37 13.33
CA ASP A 297 18.06 26.67 13.23
C ASP A 297 17.92 27.15 11.78
N GLU A 298 18.99 27.03 10.98
CA GLU A 298 18.98 27.37 9.55
C GLU A 298 18.03 26.45 8.79
N PHE A 299 18.08 25.17 9.07
CA PHE A 299 17.19 24.16 8.47
C PHE A 299 15.71 24.44 8.76
N VAL A 300 15.35 24.73 10.02
CA VAL A 300 13.98 25.06 10.43
C VAL A 300 13.49 26.35 9.79
N ALA A 301 14.35 27.36 9.68
CA ALA A 301 14.00 28.63 9.02
C ALA A 301 13.70 28.42 7.53
N GLU A 302 14.52 27.67 6.80
CA GLU A 302 14.30 27.37 5.39
C GLU A 302 13.07 26.47 5.20
N LEU A 303 12.87 25.49 6.09
CA LEU A 303 11.68 24.63 6.08
C LEU A 303 10.39 25.44 6.24
N LYS A 304 10.35 26.35 7.22
CA LYS A 304 9.21 27.27 7.43
C LYS A 304 8.93 28.12 6.19
N LYS A 305 9.98 28.69 5.60
CA LYS A 305 9.88 29.53 4.40
C LYS A 305 9.25 28.76 3.24
N GLN A 306 9.77 27.58 2.91
CA GLN A 306 9.25 26.77 1.79
C GLN A 306 7.86 26.19 2.08
N ALA A 307 7.59 25.72 3.30
CA ALA A 307 6.29 25.19 3.69
C ALA A 307 5.19 26.25 3.64
N SER A 308 5.49 27.48 4.08
CA SER A 308 4.53 28.60 4.04
C SER A 308 4.14 29.03 2.62
N ALA A 309 4.94 28.68 1.62
CA ALA A 309 4.67 28.97 0.20
C ALA A 309 3.76 27.93 -0.49
N ILE A 310 3.40 26.85 0.19
CA ILE A 310 2.57 25.79 -0.39
C ILE A 310 1.15 26.29 -0.60
N LYS A 311 0.65 26.23 -1.84
CA LYS A 311 -0.73 26.56 -2.16
C LYS A 311 -1.66 25.43 -1.73
N VAL A 312 -2.43 25.67 -0.66
CA VAL A 312 -3.51 24.78 -0.23
C VAL A 312 -4.77 25.10 -1.02
N GLY A 313 -5.46 24.08 -1.52
CA GLY A 313 -6.67 24.31 -2.32
C GLY A 313 -7.40 23.02 -2.71
N PRO A 314 -8.51 23.15 -3.46
CA PRO A 314 -9.32 22.01 -3.84
C PRO A 314 -8.58 21.06 -4.76
N ALA A 315 -8.89 19.77 -4.62
CA ALA A 315 -8.19 18.66 -5.30
C ALA A 315 -8.23 18.80 -6.84
N VAL A 316 -9.33 19.27 -7.39
CA VAL A 316 -9.52 19.40 -8.84
C VAL A 316 -8.87 20.65 -9.45
N ASP A 317 -8.43 21.61 -8.63
CA ASP A 317 -7.64 22.76 -9.09
C ASP A 317 -6.19 22.33 -9.34
N LYS A 318 -5.78 22.26 -10.59
CA LYS A 318 -4.43 21.85 -11.01
C LYS A 318 -3.30 22.73 -10.44
N SER A 319 -3.61 23.91 -9.92
CA SER A 319 -2.66 24.80 -9.26
C SER A 319 -2.46 24.50 -7.78
N SER A 320 -3.35 23.74 -7.15
CA SER A 320 -3.22 23.30 -5.77
C SER A 320 -2.01 22.38 -5.58
N LYS A 321 -1.32 22.53 -4.44
CA LYS A 321 -0.14 21.72 -4.05
C LYS A 321 -0.35 20.93 -2.78
N LEU A 322 -1.36 21.29 -1.98
CA LEU A 322 -1.80 20.58 -0.79
C LEU A 322 -3.33 20.52 -0.82
N GLY A 323 -3.88 19.32 -0.82
CA GLY A 323 -5.31 19.07 -0.78
C GLY A 323 -5.86 18.93 0.65
N PRO A 324 -7.16 18.63 0.80
CA PRO A 324 -7.79 18.39 2.10
C PRO A 324 -7.42 17.03 2.69
N ILE A 325 -7.73 16.84 3.98
CA ILE A 325 -7.80 15.53 4.63
C ILE A 325 -9.01 14.77 4.08
N THR A 326 -8.88 13.47 3.87
CA THR A 326 -9.86 12.65 3.14
C THR A 326 -11.25 12.62 3.78
N TYR A 327 -11.37 12.64 5.12
CA TYR A 327 -12.67 12.60 5.79
C TYR A 327 -12.68 13.35 7.13
N LYS A 328 -13.87 13.81 7.51
CA LYS A 328 -14.08 14.72 8.63
C LYS A 328 -13.51 14.21 9.96
N LYS A 329 -13.75 12.95 10.29
CA LYS A 329 -13.27 12.38 11.55
C LYS A 329 -11.74 12.45 11.63
N HIS A 330 -11.05 12.10 10.55
CA HIS A 330 -9.59 12.16 10.52
C HIS A 330 -9.06 13.60 10.53
N PHE A 331 -9.78 14.53 9.88
CA PHE A 331 -9.47 15.94 10.00
C PHE A 331 -9.50 16.39 11.48
N ASP A 332 -10.52 15.98 12.25
CA ASP A 332 -10.62 16.33 13.67
C ASP A 332 -9.51 15.66 14.50
N GLU A 333 -9.13 14.42 14.17
CA GLU A 333 -8.02 13.70 14.79
C GLU A 333 -6.69 14.43 14.55
N VAL A 334 -6.40 14.87 13.30
CA VAL A 334 -5.19 15.64 12.97
C VAL A 334 -5.12 16.95 13.76
N ILE A 335 -6.25 17.69 13.88
CA ILE A 335 -6.29 18.91 14.69
C ILE A 335 -6.01 18.60 16.17
N ALA A 336 -6.62 17.53 16.71
CA ALA A 336 -6.40 17.12 18.10
C ALA A 336 -4.94 16.69 18.36
N ASP A 337 -4.29 16.03 17.40
CA ASP A 337 -2.88 15.67 17.50
C ASP A 337 -1.95 16.89 17.50
N ILE A 338 -2.27 17.94 16.70
CA ILE A 338 -1.55 19.21 16.72
C ILE A 338 -1.74 19.89 18.09
N ASP A 339 -2.98 19.96 18.61
CA ASP A 339 -3.27 20.53 19.93
C ASP A 339 -2.50 19.79 21.03
N LYS A 340 -2.43 18.47 20.94
CA LYS A 340 -1.69 17.61 21.86
C LYS A 340 -0.20 17.89 21.83
N GLY A 341 0.40 18.01 20.62
CA GLY A 341 1.81 18.37 20.47
C GLY A 341 2.17 19.67 21.15
N VAL A 342 1.32 20.69 21.00
CA VAL A 342 1.47 21.97 21.72
C VAL A 342 1.40 21.79 23.24
N SER A 343 0.43 21.00 23.73
CA SER A 343 0.24 20.76 25.17
C SER A 343 1.36 19.94 25.80
N GLU A 344 2.04 19.09 25.02
CA GLU A 344 3.21 18.30 25.43
C GLU A 344 4.52 19.13 25.43
N GLY A 345 4.47 20.39 24.96
CA GLY A 345 5.60 21.32 25.00
C GLY A 345 6.47 21.36 23.73
N ALA A 346 6.03 20.76 22.63
CA ALA A 346 6.69 20.93 21.34
C ALA A 346 6.58 22.37 20.84
N GLU A 347 7.64 22.91 20.25
CA GLU A 347 7.65 24.29 19.71
C GLU A 347 6.92 24.34 18.37
N LEU A 348 5.75 24.98 18.32
CA LEU A 348 4.98 25.16 17.11
C LEU A 348 5.56 26.28 16.24
N VAL A 349 6.31 25.93 15.20
CA VAL A 349 7.01 26.85 14.28
C VAL A 349 6.09 27.37 13.18
N LEU A 350 5.20 26.50 12.69
CA LEU A 350 4.19 26.84 11.67
C LEU A 350 2.88 26.13 12.05
N ASP A 351 1.78 26.87 12.11
CA ASP A 351 0.47 26.36 12.51
C ASP A 351 -0.46 26.25 11.30
N GLY A 352 -0.83 25.04 10.94
CA GLY A 352 -1.77 24.75 9.85
C GLY A 352 -3.23 24.61 10.27
N ARG A 353 -3.54 24.71 11.57
CA ARG A 353 -4.92 24.68 12.08
C ARG A 353 -5.69 25.91 11.59
N ASN A 354 -7.01 25.78 11.50
CA ASN A 354 -7.90 26.87 11.06
C ASN A 354 -7.59 27.44 9.66
N TYR A 355 -6.87 26.68 8.82
CA TYR A 355 -6.62 27.10 7.45
C TYR A 355 -7.94 27.18 6.67
N LYS A 356 -8.15 28.28 5.94
CA LYS A 356 -9.38 28.50 5.17
C LYS A 356 -9.04 28.63 3.70
N VAL A 357 -9.78 27.89 2.87
CA VAL A 357 -9.70 27.99 1.42
C VAL A 357 -10.92 28.80 0.94
N GLU A 358 -10.67 29.88 0.22
CA GLU A 358 -11.73 30.76 -0.31
C GLU A 358 -12.65 29.96 -1.25
N GLY A 359 -13.96 30.10 -1.09
CA GLY A 359 -14.98 29.38 -1.85
C GLY A 359 -15.26 27.94 -1.35
N PHE A 360 -14.48 27.43 -0.37
CA PHE A 360 -14.60 26.04 0.13
C PHE A 360 -14.65 25.99 1.67
N PRO A 361 -15.65 26.63 2.30
CA PRO A 361 -15.69 26.79 3.78
C PRO A 361 -15.89 25.48 4.53
N ASN A 362 -16.45 24.45 3.89
CA ASN A 362 -16.75 23.14 4.48
C ASN A 362 -15.72 22.05 4.13
N GLY A 363 -14.68 22.38 3.37
CA GLY A 363 -13.62 21.44 3.04
C GLY A 363 -12.72 21.15 4.25
N TYR A 364 -12.11 19.96 4.27
CA TYR A 364 -11.31 19.46 5.39
C TYR A 364 -9.84 19.87 5.30
N TYR A 365 -9.57 21.16 5.19
CA TYR A 365 -8.23 21.69 4.95
C TYR A 365 -7.43 21.89 6.23
N VAL A 366 -6.23 21.34 6.27
CA VAL A 366 -5.19 21.62 7.25
C VAL A 366 -3.97 22.13 6.49
N GLY A 367 -3.44 23.28 6.88
CA GLY A 367 -2.21 23.82 6.30
C GLY A 367 -0.97 23.06 6.76
N PRO A 368 0.20 23.30 6.13
CA PRO A 368 1.45 22.76 6.60
C PRO A 368 1.71 23.13 8.06
N THR A 369 2.03 22.12 8.89
CA THR A 369 2.33 22.30 10.30
C THR A 369 3.74 21.81 10.59
N ILE A 370 4.50 22.58 11.37
CA ILE A 370 5.89 22.26 11.74
C ILE A 370 6.03 22.39 13.25
N PHE A 371 6.53 21.33 13.88
CA PHE A 371 6.99 21.36 15.26
C PHE A 371 8.51 21.21 15.33
N ASP A 372 9.15 21.99 16.19
CA ASP A 372 10.57 21.85 16.54
C ASP A 372 10.72 21.39 18.00
N LYS A 373 11.92 20.96 18.35
CA LYS A 373 12.30 20.48 19.69
C LYS A 373 11.39 19.36 20.21
N VAL A 374 10.96 18.50 19.29
CA VAL A 374 10.15 17.32 19.61
C VAL A 374 11.02 16.24 20.20
N THR A 375 10.55 15.60 21.29
CA THR A 375 11.25 14.48 21.94
C THR A 375 10.56 13.13 21.69
N GLU A 376 11.24 12.03 22.09
CA GLU A 376 10.68 10.66 21.94
C GLU A 376 9.47 10.41 22.86
N GLU A 377 9.36 11.13 23.98
CA GLU A 377 8.26 11.01 24.93
C GLU A 377 6.99 11.67 24.45
N MET A 378 7.11 12.68 23.58
CA MET A 378 5.95 13.37 23.00
C MET A 378 5.20 12.46 22.03
N THR A 379 3.88 12.39 22.17
CA THR A 379 3.02 11.58 21.30
C THR A 379 3.24 11.91 19.82
N ILE A 380 3.30 13.22 19.50
CA ILE A 380 3.50 13.69 18.13
C ILE A 380 4.88 13.29 17.55
N GLY A 381 5.87 13.04 18.40
CA GLY A 381 7.21 12.55 18.03
C GLY A 381 7.29 11.04 17.80
N ARG A 382 6.37 10.28 18.41
CA ARG A 382 6.38 8.82 18.42
C ARG A 382 5.35 8.21 17.47
N ASP A 383 4.13 8.73 17.47
CA ASP A 383 2.99 8.13 16.78
C ASP A 383 2.75 8.79 15.41
N GLU A 384 2.12 8.07 14.51
CA GLU A 384 1.77 8.53 13.17
C GLU A 384 0.53 9.45 13.22
N VAL A 385 0.67 10.71 12.81
CA VAL A 385 -0.44 11.67 12.70
C VAL A 385 -1.24 11.45 11.40
N PHE A 386 -0.57 11.03 10.34
CA PHE A 386 -1.15 10.81 9.01
C PHE A 386 -1.81 12.07 8.43
N GLY A 387 -1.18 13.21 8.65
CA GLY A 387 -1.61 14.55 8.25
C GLY A 387 -0.43 15.42 7.84
N PRO A 388 -0.64 16.69 7.41
CA PRO A 388 0.42 17.59 6.97
C PRO A 388 1.20 18.18 8.16
N VAL A 389 1.77 17.31 8.98
CA VAL A 389 2.47 17.64 10.22
C VAL A 389 3.86 17.03 10.21
N LEU A 390 4.87 17.88 10.32
CA LEU A 390 6.28 17.51 10.36
C LEU A 390 6.90 17.86 11.71
N CYS A 391 7.56 16.88 12.33
CA CYS A 391 8.26 17.04 13.60
C CYS A 391 9.77 17.14 13.38
N ILE A 392 10.43 18.07 14.06
CA ILE A 392 11.88 18.20 14.07
C ILE A 392 12.39 17.78 15.44
N LYS A 393 13.28 16.80 15.46
CA LYS A 393 14.10 16.37 16.59
C LYS A 393 15.52 16.83 16.33
N ARG A 394 16.27 17.13 17.37
CA ARG A 394 17.65 17.58 17.24
C ARG A 394 18.60 16.52 17.77
N CYS A 395 19.76 16.36 17.15
CA CYS A 395 20.80 15.44 17.60
C CYS A 395 22.18 16.11 17.53
N ARG A 396 23.10 15.60 18.33
CA ARG A 396 24.49 16.09 18.38
C ARG A 396 25.32 15.62 17.19
N ASP A 397 25.08 14.37 16.77
CA ASP A 397 25.88 13.69 15.76
C ASP A 397 25.10 12.54 15.09
N PHE A 398 25.76 11.89 14.12
CA PHE A 398 25.23 10.76 13.38
C PHE A 398 24.74 9.60 14.29
N HIS A 399 25.50 9.25 15.32
CA HIS A 399 25.20 8.09 16.16
C HIS A 399 23.95 8.31 17.03
N GLU A 400 23.83 9.49 17.61
CA GLU A 400 22.64 9.88 18.36
C GLU A 400 21.42 9.96 17.43
N GLY A 401 21.56 10.58 16.26
CA GLY A 401 20.48 10.69 15.29
C GLY A 401 19.96 9.32 14.81
N LEU A 402 20.87 8.40 14.51
CA LEU A 402 20.53 7.03 14.15
C LEU A 402 19.86 6.27 15.31
N SER A 403 20.31 6.48 16.55
CA SER A 403 19.72 5.89 17.75
C SER A 403 18.29 6.35 17.96
N ILE A 404 18.03 7.67 17.83
CA ILE A 404 16.69 8.26 17.91
C ILE A 404 15.76 7.61 16.87
N MET A 405 16.18 7.52 15.62
CA MET A 405 15.37 6.91 14.56
C MET A 405 15.07 5.43 14.83
N ASN A 406 16.08 4.69 15.29
CA ASN A 406 15.96 3.26 15.53
C ASN A 406 15.15 2.91 16.79
N SER A 407 14.95 3.84 17.73
CA SER A 407 14.12 3.63 18.93
C SER A 407 12.63 3.49 18.62
N ASN A 408 12.16 4.09 17.51
CA ASN A 408 10.76 4.07 17.14
C ASN A 408 10.26 2.63 16.88
N PRO A 409 9.04 2.27 17.30
CA PRO A 409 8.46 0.94 17.06
C PRO A 409 8.15 0.65 15.59
N TYR A 410 8.02 1.68 14.76
CA TYR A 410 7.82 1.56 13.32
C TYR A 410 9.12 1.63 12.56
N ALA A 411 9.21 0.90 11.45
CA ALA A 411 10.40 0.86 10.61
C ALA A 411 10.05 0.60 9.14
N ASN A 412 9.18 1.44 8.57
CA ASN A 412 8.80 1.34 7.17
C ASN A 412 9.85 2.00 6.27
N GLY A 413 10.03 3.32 6.36
CA GLY A 413 11.02 4.10 5.63
C GLY A 413 12.02 4.80 6.55
N SER A 414 13.28 4.86 6.12
CA SER A 414 14.36 5.62 6.78
C SER A 414 15.18 6.34 5.73
N VAL A 415 15.51 7.60 5.97
CA VAL A 415 16.27 8.44 5.02
C VAL A 415 17.44 9.09 5.71
N ILE A 416 18.55 9.26 4.99
CA ILE A 416 19.66 10.14 5.38
C ILE A 416 19.91 11.17 4.28
N PHE A 417 20.15 12.41 4.69
CA PHE A 417 20.67 13.47 3.83
C PHE A 417 22.10 13.82 4.28
N THR A 418 23.07 13.53 3.45
CA THR A 418 24.50 13.76 3.68
C THR A 418 25.27 13.72 2.35
N GLN A 419 26.38 14.41 2.28
CA GLN A 419 27.36 14.29 1.19
C GLN A 419 28.53 13.38 1.56
N ASN A 420 28.55 12.86 2.82
CA ASN A 420 29.59 11.97 3.31
C ASN A 420 29.25 10.51 3.02
N GLY A 421 29.99 9.88 2.12
CA GLY A 421 29.79 8.49 1.72
C GLY A 421 29.98 7.47 2.86
N TYR A 422 30.80 7.78 3.88
CA TYR A 422 30.95 6.94 5.07
C TYR A 422 29.66 6.90 5.88
N PHE A 423 29.09 8.06 6.23
CA PHE A 423 27.82 8.12 6.96
C PHE A 423 26.66 7.52 6.18
N ALA A 424 26.60 7.75 4.86
CA ALA A 424 25.59 7.13 4.01
C ALA A 424 25.65 5.59 4.08
N ARG A 425 26.86 5.01 4.00
CA ARG A 425 27.07 3.56 4.08
C ARG A 425 26.73 3.01 5.47
N GLU A 426 27.20 3.66 6.54
CA GLU A 426 26.93 3.23 7.92
C GLU A 426 25.42 3.33 8.23
N PHE A 427 24.74 4.36 7.72
CA PHE A 427 23.28 4.49 7.83
C PHE A 427 22.55 3.30 7.19
N VAL A 428 22.88 2.96 5.94
CA VAL A 428 22.27 1.82 5.23
C VAL A 428 22.45 0.50 6.01
N ARG A 429 23.62 0.33 6.66
CA ARG A 429 23.93 -0.90 7.41
C ARG A 429 23.22 -0.99 8.76
N HIS A 430 22.95 0.13 9.40
CA HIS A 430 22.52 0.15 10.80
C HIS A 430 21.12 0.71 11.04
N THR A 431 20.48 1.32 10.04
CA THR A 431 19.07 1.72 10.16
C THR A 431 18.16 0.50 10.17
N HIS A 432 17.07 0.58 10.95
CA HIS A 432 16.07 -0.49 11.01
C HIS A 432 14.99 -0.39 9.93
N GLY A 433 14.95 0.68 9.15
CA GLY A 433 13.97 0.85 8.09
C GLY A 433 14.03 -0.24 7.03
N GLY A 434 12.87 -0.71 6.57
CA GLY A 434 12.80 -1.70 5.49
C GLY A 434 13.07 -1.11 4.12
N MET A 435 12.77 0.17 3.92
CA MET A 435 13.10 0.95 2.72
C MET A 435 13.99 2.12 3.09
N VAL A 436 15.18 2.18 2.50
CA VAL A 436 16.22 3.12 2.90
C VAL A 436 16.55 4.06 1.74
N GLY A 437 16.55 5.37 2.02
CA GLY A 437 16.92 6.41 1.08
C GLY A 437 18.20 7.14 1.49
N VAL A 438 19.04 7.44 0.51
CA VAL A 438 20.17 8.35 0.65
C VAL A 438 19.94 9.53 -0.28
N ASN A 439 19.78 10.72 0.28
CA ASN A 439 19.45 11.96 -0.44
C ASN A 439 18.15 11.89 -1.27
N VAL A 440 17.22 11.04 -0.85
CA VAL A 440 15.90 10.83 -1.48
C VAL A 440 14.81 10.91 -0.42
N GLY A 441 13.90 11.88 -0.53
CA GLY A 441 12.86 12.13 0.47
C GLY A 441 11.82 11.01 0.60
N ILE A 442 11.55 10.25 -0.47
CA ILE A 442 10.59 9.13 -0.47
C ILE A 442 11.28 7.89 -1.02
N PRO A 443 11.80 6.99 -0.18
CA PRO A 443 12.56 5.82 -0.61
C PRO A 443 11.66 4.66 -1.08
N VAL A 444 10.57 4.94 -1.79
CA VAL A 444 9.73 3.89 -2.38
C VAL A 444 10.48 3.23 -3.53
N PRO A 445 10.72 1.93 -3.47
CA PRO A 445 11.39 1.25 -4.56
C PRO A 445 10.51 1.19 -5.82
N ILE A 446 11.16 1.08 -6.97
CA ILE A 446 10.43 0.74 -8.19
C ILE A 446 9.84 -0.67 -8.03
N GLY A 447 8.70 -0.93 -8.66
CA GLY A 447 7.88 -2.13 -8.37
C GLY A 447 8.52 -3.50 -8.61
N PHE A 448 9.77 -3.55 -9.15
CA PHE A 448 10.57 -4.79 -9.23
C PHE A 448 11.16 -5.23 -7.88
N PHE A 449 11.14 -4.35 -6.89
CA PHE A 449 11.62 -4.63 -5.54
C PHE A 449 10.44 -4.63 -4.56
N PRO A 450 10.53 -5.38 -3.45
CA PRO A 450 9.46 -5.44 -2.47
C PRO A 450 9.29 -4.10 -1.75
N PHE A 451 8.04 -3.77 -1.43
CA PHE A 451 7.71 -2.70 -0.49
C PHE A 451 7.84 -3.25 0.93
N SER A 452 9.02 -3.07 1.52
CA SER A 452 9.44 -3.75 2.75
C SER A 452 9.21 -2.86 3.98
N GLY A 453 8.30 -3.25 4.86
CA GLY A 453 8.22 -2.72 6.22
C GLY A 453 8.89 -3.67 7.22
N HIS A 454 9.45 -3.13 8.29
CA HIS A 454 10.00 -3.90 9.40
C HIS A 454 9.28 -3.54 10.70
N LYS A 455 9.60 -4.24 11.80
CA LYS A 455 9.01 -4.05 13.13
C LYS A 455 7.46 -4.03 13.05
N ASP A 456 6.82 -3.09 13.75
CA ASP A 456 5.36 -2.95 13.78
C ASP A 456 4.75 -2.34 12.51
N SER A 457 5.57 -2.07 11.48
CA SER A 457 5.10 -1.63 10.17
C SER A 457 4.73 -2.78 9.22
N PHE A 458 5.00 -4.04 9.58
CA PHE A 458 4.67 -5.18 8.73
C PHE A 458 4.46 -6.46 9.55
N PHE A 459 3.46 -7.26 9.16
CA PHE A 459 3.21 -8.60 9.67
C PHE A 459 3.00 -9.58 8.51
N GLY A 460 3.76 -10.64 8.50
CA GLY A 460 3.83 -11.66 7.44
C GLY A 460 5.28 -11.92 7.02
N ASP A 461 5.49 -12.78 6.03
CA ASP A 461 6.84 -13.15 5.57
C ASP A 461 7.18 -12.52 4.21
N LEU A 462 6.19 -12.41 3.32
CA LEU A 462 6.37 -11.93 1.95
C LEU A 462 5.73 -10.55 1.78
N HIS A 463 6.54 -9.58 1.36
CA HIS A 463 6.09 -8.21 1.14
C HIS A 463 5.32 -8.07 -0.18
N CYS A 464 4.63 -6.95 -0.37
CA CYS A 464 4.02 -6.65 -1.66
C CYS A 464 5.08 -6.15 -2.66
N LEU A 465 4.78 -6.28 -3.94
CA LEU A 465 5.65 -5.95 -5.07
C LEU A 465 6.88 -6.88 -5.20
N GLY A 466 7.63 -6.68 -6.27
CA GLY A 466 8.80 -7.48 -6.59
C GLY A 466 8.51 -8.98 -6.68
N LYS A 467 9.54 -9.78 -6.46
CA LYS A 467 9.43 -11.24 -6.47
C LYS A 467 8.59 -11.79 -5.31
N ASP A 468 8.52 -11.06 -4.19
CA ASP A 468 7.75 -11.46 -3.02
C ASP A 468 6.25 -11.51 -3.33
N ALA A 469 5.73 -10.59 -4.13
CA ALA A 469 4.32 -10.60 -4.54
C ALA A 469 3.98 -11.89 -5.30
N TYR A 470 4.81 -12.32 -6.25
CA TYR A 470 4.59 -13.58 -6.98
C TYR A 470 4.67 -14.81 -6.06
N ARG A 471 5.59 -14.80 -5.10
CA ARG A 471 5.72 -15.88 -4.10
C ARG A 471 4.53 -15.91 -3.14
N PHE A 472 4.01 -14.74 -2.77
CA PHE A 472 2.84 -14.62 -1.91
C PHE A 472 1.57 -15.24 -2.54
N PHE A 473 1.36 -15.00 -3.82
CA PHE A 473 0.20 -15.46 -4.57
C PHE A 473 0.37 -16.85 -5.21
N THR A 474 1.51 -17.51 -5.02
CA THR A 474 1.76 -18.86 -5.58
C THR A 474 2.34 -19.79 -4.53
N GLU A 475 2.17 -21.08 -4.74
CA GLU A 475 2.88 -22.12 -3.99
C GLU A 475 3.78 -22.95 -4.90
N SER A 476 4.79 -23.55 -4.30
CA SER A 476 5.77 -24.39 -4.98
C SER A 476 5.33 -25.85 -4.95
N LYS A 477 5.39 -26.53 -6.11
CA LYS A 477 5.22 -27.96 -6.24
C LYS A 477 6.52 -28.56 -6.76
N CYS A 478 7.19 -29.33 -5.93
CA CYS A 478 8.39 -30.07 -6.31
C CYS A 478 8.01 -31.44 -6.84
N VAL A 479 8.49 -31.78 -8.04
CA VAL A 479 8.22 -33.05 -8.69
C VAL A 479 9.56 -33.75 -8.94
N THR A 480 9.74 -34.93 -8.37
CA THR A 480 10.88 -35.82 -8.64
C THR A 480 10.43 -36.90 -9.59
N GLN A 481 11.17 -37.11 -10.67
CA GLN A 481 10.82 -38.03 -11.74
C GLN A 481 11.96 -39.04 -11.95
N ARG A 482 11.61 -40.29 -12.21
CA ARG A 482 12.54 -41.30 -12.66
C ARG A 482 11.88 -42.12 -13.77
N TRP A 483 12.61 -42.33 -14.84
CA TRP A 483 12.17 -43.18 -15.95
C TRP A 483 13.06 -44.38 -16.04
N PHE A 484 12.46 -45.60 -16.04
CA PHE A 484 13.17 -46.86 -16.06
C PHE A 484 13.54 -47.24 -17.48
N ASP A 485 14.77 -47.70 -17.69
CA ASP A 485 15.18 -48.37 -18.92
C ASP A 485 14.62 -49.79 -19.05
N GLU A 486 14.89 -50.48 -20.14
CA GLU A 486 14.33 -51.83 -20.42
C GLU A 486 14.85 -52.90 -19.43
N GLU A 487 16.07 -52.73 -18.92
CA GLU A 487 16.60 -53.67 -17.90
C GLU A 487 15.98 -53.41 -16.54
N GLU A 488 15.82 -52.17 -16.15
CA GLU A 488 15.19 -51.74 -14.88
C GLU A 488 13.71 -52.11 -14.81
N LYS A 489 12.97 -52.12 -15.94
CA LYS A 489 11.54 -52.50 -15.96
C LYS A 489 11.31 -53.93 -15.51
N THR A 490 12.29 -54.80 -15.66
CA THR A 490 12.22 -56.21 -15.26
C THR A 490 12.77 -56.46 -13.85
N ASN A 491 13.48 -55.52 -13.28
CA ASN A 491 14.06 -55.62 -11.95
C ASN A 491 12.98 -55.40 -10.86
N LYS A 492 12.76 -56.39 -10.02
CA LYS A 492 11.80 -56.36 -8.93
C LYS A 492 12.34 -55.70 -7.64
N SER A 493 13.63 -55.32 -7.64
CA SER A 493 14.23 -54.61 -6.50
C SER A 493 13.82 -53.16 -6.55
N VAL A 494 12.82 -52.78 -5.78
CA VAL A 494 12.37 -51.40 -5.66
C VAL A 494 13.00 -50.78 -4.40
N SER A 495 14.27 -50.41 -4.50
CA SER A 495 14.82 -49.48 -3.51
C SER A 495 14.71 -48.04 -4.05
N THR A 496 13.92 -47.21 -3.40
CA THR A 496 13.89 -45.75 -3.67
C THR A 496 15.07 -45.03 -3.02
N TRP A 497 15.88 -45.76 -2.26
CA TRP A 497 17.07 -45.28 -1.58
C TRP A 497 18.17 -46.32 -1.69
N ASP A 498 19.19 -46.06 -2.50
CA ASP A 498 20.33 -46.97 -2.71
C ASP A 498 21.48 -46.73 -1.72
N GLY A 499 21.32 -45.78 -0.78
CA GLY A 499 22.33 -45.52 0.26
C GLY A 499 23.54 -44.73 -0.24
N THR A 500 23.57 -44.34 -1.50
CA THR A 500 24.64 -43.46 -2.04
C THR A 500 24.16 -42.03 -2.10
N ILE A 501 24.78 -41.15 -1.33
CA ILE A 501 24.70 -39.67 -1.47
C ILE A 501 25.84 -39.26 -2.37
#